data_013aa2c10e3679a85af4509b032382f9
#
_entry.id   013aa2c10e3679a85af4509b032382f9
#
_cell.length_a   1.000
_cell.length_b   1.000
_cell.length_c   1.000
_cell.angle_alpha   90.00
_cell.angle_beta   90.00
_cell.angle_gamma   90.00
#
_symmetry.space_group_name_H-M   'P 1'
#
loop_
_entity.id
_entity.type
_entity.pdbx_description
1 polymer ?
#
loop_
_entity_poly.entity_id
_entity_poly.type
_entity_poly.pdbx_seq_one_letter_code
_entity_poly.pdbx_strand_id
1 'polypeptide(L)'
;MARASTDDMNFTAVRTSSIVSEVYAQIREKLLSGEFLAGQPLRESVLATGMAVSRAPVREALRLLEQSGLIVKAHNRSYVVAPSAPGDMPELAALRAADEILAIRILVQRKTDLGPLAAVVDGMRAAQANSDVETISALDIEFHMTLVRLTGLPRLISRYDQLRDQIRFAMLSVEDLHGRVLQDQAVMHEELLTALLNAQQSGRAADLLRLWEEHVFFSMNPADHIIPLHDDDPT
;
A
#
# COMPACT_ATOMS: atom_id res chain seq x y z
N MET A 1 4.60 -40.32 -21.15
CA MET A 1 3.63 -40.14 -20.07
C MET A 1 2.67 -39.03 -20.48
N ALA A 2 1.42 -39.39 -20.78
CA ALA A 2 0.39 -38.39 -21.12
C ALA A 2 0.01 -37.62 -19.86
N ARG A 3 0.02 -36.27 -19.93
CA ARG A 3 -0.52 -35.42 -18.86
C ARG A 3 -2.03 -35.60 -18.83
N ALA A 4 -2.57 -35.99 -17.67
CA ALA A 4 -4.02 -35.98 -17.46
C ALA A 4 -4.57 -34.58 -17.76
N SER A 5 -5.61 -34.51 -18.59
CA SER A 5 -6.34 -33.27 -18.88
C SER A 5 -7.04 -32.83 -17.60
N THR A 6 -7.08 -31.51 -17.34
CA THR A 6 -7.88 -30.94 -16.25
C THR A 6 -9.37 -31.29 -16.34
N ASP A 7 -9.85 -31.69 -17.51
CA ASP A 7 -11.23 -32.10 -17.73
C ASP A 7 -11.57 -33.48 -17.11
N ASP A 8 -10.57 -34.29 -16.76
CA ASP A 8 -10.75 -35.54 -16.02
C ASP A 8 -10.85 -35.36 -14.51
N MET A 9 -10.69 -34.14 -14.00
CA MET A 9 -10.81 -33.83 -12.58
C MET A 9 -12.22 -33.32 -12.27
N ASN A 10 -13.02 -34.19 -11.67
CA ASN A 10 -14.41 -33.87 -11.32
C ASN A 10 -14.47 -32.99 -10.07
N PHE A 11 -14.38 -31.64 -10.24
CA PHE A 11 -14.52 -30.67 -9.16
C PHE A 11 -15.96 -30.20 -9.04
N THR A 12 -16.47 -30.18 -7.80
CA THR A 12 -17.80 -29.61 -7.52
C THR A 12 -17.61 -28.13 -7.13
N ALA A 13 -18.47 -27.25 -7.66
CA ALA A 13 -18.40 -25.81 -7.40
C ALA A 13 -18.57 -25.47 -5.90
N VAL A 14 -17.60 -24.77 -5.30
CA VAL A 14 -17.63 -24.31 -3.91
C VAL A 14 -17.98 -22.82 -3.87
N ARG A 15 -19.07 -22.45 -3.18
CA ARG A 15 -19.59 -21.06 -3.07
C ARG A 15 -19.23 -20.38 -1.75
N THR A 16 -17.99 -20.48 -1.27
CA THR A 16 -17.62 -19.92 0.05
C THR A 16 -16.77 -18.64 -0.03
N SER A 17 -16.43 -18.15 -1.21
CA SER A 17 -15.49 -17.02 -1.36
C SER A 17 -16.01 -15.66 -0.89
N SER A 18 -17.35 -15.42 -0.92
CA SER A 18 -17.92 -14.12 -0.55
C SER A 18 -17.83 -13.84 0.96
N ILE A 19 -18.15 -14.81 1.82
CA ILE A 19 -18.16 -14.64 3.29
C ILE A 19 -16.73 -14.41 3.82
N VAL A 20 -15.75 -15.15 3.33
CA VAL A 20 -14.34 -14.96 3.71
C VAL A 20 -13.86 -13.57 3.32
N SER A 21 -14.18 -13.11 2.12
CA SER A 21 -13.80 -11.78 1.63
C SER A 21 -14.44 -10.66 2.42
N GLU A 22 -15.71 -10.81 2.81
CA GLU A 22 -16.40 -9.83 3.64
C GLU A 22 -15.82 -9.76 5.07
N VAL A 23 -15.56 -10.92 5.68
CA VAL A 23 -14.91 -11.00 7.01
C VAL A 23 -13.52 -10.39 6.95
N TYR A 24 -12.73 -10.71 5.91
CA TYR A 24 -11.40 -10.12 5.69
C TYR A 24 -11.49 -8.60 5.59
N ALA A 25 -12.39 -8.07 4.75
CA ALA A 25 -12.54 -6.64 4.53
C ALA A 25 -12.91 -5.90 5.83
N GLN A 26 -13.86 -6.43 6.61
CA GLN A 26 -14.26 -5.81 7.87
C GLN A 26 -13.15 -5.79 8.91
N ILE A 27 -12.39 -6.90 9.07
CA ILE A 27 -11.27 -6.93 10.02
C ILE A 27 -10.15 -6.01 9.56
N ARG A 28 -9.82 -6.03 8.26
CA ARG A 28 -8.80 -5.16 7.65
C ARG A 28 -9.13 -3.69 7.89
N GLU A 29 -10.37 -3.27 7.66
CA GLU A 29 -10.79 -1.89 7.87
C GLU A 29 -10.61 -1.46 9.33
N LYS A 30 -11.00 -2.31 10.29
CA LYS A 30 -10.80 -2.04 11.73
C LYS A 30 -9.33 -1.99 12.15
N LEU A 31 -8.45 -2.74 11.48
CA LEU A 31 -7.01 -2.63 11.68
C LEU A 31 -6.49 -1.29 11.14
N LEU A 32 -6.91 -0.90 9.94
CA LEU A 32 -6.46 0.30 9.25
C LEU A 32 -7.12 1.60 9.76
N SER A 33 -8.21 1.52 10.52
CA SER A 33 -8.80 2.65 11.25
C SER A 33 -8.22 2.84 12.66
N GLY A 34 -7.37 1.90 13.13
CA GLY A 34 -6.83 1.94 14.48
C GLY A 34 -7.80 1.49 15.59
N GLU A 35 -8.97 0.95 15.24
CA GLU A 35 -9.90 0.38 16.24
C GLU A 35 -9.30 -0.84 16.96
N PHE A 36 -8.39 -1.57 16.30
CA PHE A 36 -7.61 -2.64 16.92
C PHE A 36 -6.20 -2.13 17.21
N LEU A 37 -5.78 -2.24 18.47
CA LEU A 37 -4.48 -1.77 18.93
C LEU A 37 -3.38 -2.79 18.67
N ALA A 38 -2.15 -2.33 18.45
CA ALA A 38 -0.98 -3.18 18.30
C ALA A 38 -0.85 -4.17 19.49
N GLY A 39 -0.58 -5.44 19.20
CA GLY A 39 -0.53 -6.53 20.18
C GLY A 39 -1.89 -7.02 20.69
N GLN A 40 -3.00 -6.39 20.29
CA GLN A 40 -4.34 -6.82 20.71
C GLN A 40 -4.65 -8.23 20.18
N PRO A 41 -5.13 -9.17 21.04
CA PRO A 41 -5.48 -10.51 20.61
C PRO A 41 -6.78 -10.53 19.79
N LEU A 42 -6.73 -11.18 18.63
CA LEU A 42 -7.86 -11.41 17.73
C LEU A 42 -8.41 -12.82 17.94
N ARG A 43 -9.48 -12.93 18.73
CA ARG A 43 -10.06 -14.23 19.09
C ARG A 43 -11.10 -14.64 18.05
N GLU A 44 -10.87 -15.77 17.34
CA GLU A 44 -11.79 -16.32 16.32
C GLU A 44 -13.25 -16.38 16.80
N SER A 45 -13.47 -16.82 18.05
CA SER A 45 -14.83 -16.96 18.60
C SER A 45 -15.53 -15.63 18.81
N VAL A 46 -14.80 -14.59 19.23
CA VAL A 46 -15.36 -13.26 19.45
C VAL A 46 -15.74 -12.62 18.12
N LEU A 47 -14.82 -12.68 17.15
CA LEU A 47 -15.06 -12.15 15.80
C LEU A 47 -16.21 -12.89 15.11
N ALA A 48 -16.25 -14.21 15.18
CA ALA A 48 -17.32 -15.02 14.60
C ALA A 48 -18.70 -14.67 15.19
N THR A 49 -18.78 -14.50 16.52
CA THR A 49 -20.02 -14.07 17.19
C THR A 49 -20.42 -12.66 16.77
N GLY A 50 -19.47 -11.70 16.75
CA GLY A 50 -19.75 -10.31 16.38
C GLY A 50 -20.20 -10.14 14.94
N MET A 51 -19.75 -10.99 14.02
CA MET A 51 -20.12 -10.98 12.59
C MET A 51 -21.26 -11.95 12.24
N ALA A 52 -21.81 -12.67 13.23
CA ALA A 52 -22.86 -13.69 13.02
C ALA A 52 -22.49 -14.76 11.98
N VAL A 53 -21.21 -15.19 11.94
CA VAL A 53 -20.69 -16.23 11.04
C VAL A 53 -20.09 -17.40 11.85
N SER A 54 -19.81 -18.52 11.17
CA SER A 54 -19.05 -19.62 11.78
C SER A 54 -17.56 -19.27 11.91
N ARG A 55 -16.82 -20.03 12.73
CA ARG A 55 -15.37 -19.78 12.95
C ARG A 55 -14.49 -20.05 11.72
N ALA A 56 -14.96 -20.90 10.78
CA ALA A 56 -14.15 -21.29 9.63
C ALA A 56 -13.81 -20.10 8.69
N PRO A 57 -14.75 -19.27 8.21
CA PRO A 57 -14.43 -18.08 7.41
C PRO A 57 -13.58 -17.06 8.17
N VAL A 58 -13.78 -16.91 9.50
CA VAL A 58 -12.94 -16.01 10.33
C VAL A 58 -11.50 -16.48 10.37
N ARG A 59 -11.27 -17.78 10.59
CA ARG A 59 -9.91 -18.36 10.60
C ARG A 59 -9.22 -18.17 9.25
N GLU A 60 -9.94 -18.36 8.14
CA GLU A 60 -9.37 -18.17 6.82
C GLU A 60 -9.06 -16.68 6.55
N ALA A 61 -9.95 -15.77 6.94
CA ALA A 61 -9.70 -14.33 6.84
C ALA A 61 -8.48 -13.89 7.69
N LEU A 62 -8.35 -14.40 8.91
CA LEU A 62 -7.18 -14.14 9.75
C LEU A 62 -5.89 -14.70 9.14
N ARG A 63 -5.95 -15.86 8.46
CA ARG A 63 -4.80 -16.40 7.74
C ARG A 63 -4.37 -15.50 6.57
N LEU A 64 -5.32 -14.92 5.86
CA LEU A 64 -5.03 -13.95 4.79
C LEU A 64 -4.44 -12.64 5.35
N LEU A 65 -4.95 -12.15 6.49
CA LEU A 65 -4.41 -10.98 7.18
C LEU A 65 -2.99 -11.22 7.74
N GLU A 66 -2.68 -12.45 8.19
CA GLU A 66 -1.32 -12.85 8.56
C GLU A 66 -0.38 -12.80 7.35
N GLN A 67 -0.83 -13.27 6.19
CA GLN A 67 -0.04 -13.21 4.95
C GLN A 67 0.20 -11.77 4.47
N SER A 68 -0.70 -10.84 4.76
CA SER A 68 -0.52 -9.42 4.47
C SER A 68 0.33 -8.67 5.52
N GLY A 69 0.77 -9.34 6.59
CA GLY A 69 1.61 -8.74 7.63
C GLY A 69 0.89 -7.83 8.63
N LEU A 70 -0.44 -7.68 8.54
CA LEU A 70 -1.21 -6.83 9.46
C LEU A 70 -1.42 -7.48 10.83
N ILE A 71 -1.35 -8.80 10.89
CA ILE A 71 -1.43 -9.59 12.14
C ILE A 71 -0.36 -10.66 12.15
N VAL A 72 -0.01 -11.14 13.33
CA VAL A 72 0.98 -12.20 13.52
C VAL A 72 0.45 -13.28 14.45
N LYS A 73 1.02 -14.48 14.37
CA LYS A 73 0.76 -15.53 15.37
C LYS A 73 1.60 -15.29 16.62
N ALA A 74 0.93 -15.21 17.76
CA ALA A 74 1.57 -15.25 19.05
C ALA A 74 2.08 -16.68 19.37
N HIS A 75 2.92 -16.79 20.39
CA HIS A 75 3.55 -18.07 20.80
C HIS A 75 2.54 -19.19 21.08
N ASN A 76 1.33 -18.86 21.55
CA ASN A 76 0.22 -19.80 21.82
C ASN A 76 -0.65 -20.11 20.58
N ARG A 77 -0.20 -19.78 19.37
CA ARG A 77 -0.92 -19.90 18.08
C ARG A 77 -2.18 -19.06 17.94
N SER A 78 -2.44 -18.12 18.86
CA SER A 78 -3.49 -17.11 18.66
C SER A 78 -2.99 -16.01 17.72
N TYR A 79 -3.91 -15.35 17.01
CA TYR A 79 -3.58 -14.17 16.25
C TYR A 79 -3.57 -12.94 17.14
N VAL A 80 -2.63 -12.04 16.90
CA VAL A 80 -2.56 -10.72 17.51
C VAL A 80 -2.31 -9.68 16.41
N VAL A 81 -2.76 -8.47 16.63
CA VAL A 81 -2.42 -7.33 15.77
C VAL A 81 -0.91 -7.17 15.74
N ALA A 82 -0.32 -7.00 14.56
CA ALA A 82 1.13 -6.89 14.43
C ALA A 82 1.64 -5.72 15.28
N PRO A 83 2.73 -5.91 16.04
CA PRO A 83 3.40 -4.78 16.66
C PRO A 83 4.04 -3.94 15.55
N SER A 84 3.86 -2.64 15.58
CA SER A 84 4.62 -1.72 14.72
C SER A 84 5.94 -1.41 15.39
N ALA A 85 7.06 -1.73 14.74
CA ALA A 85 8.38 -1.41 15.25
C ALA A 85 8.90 -0.10 14.64
N PRO A 86 9.67 0.72 15.37
CA PRO A 86 10.26 1.95 14.82
C PRO A 86 11.15 1.73 13.59
N GLY A 87 11.70 0.51 13.42
CA GLY A 87 12.52 0.14 12.26
C GLY A 87 11.72 -0.27 11.02
N ASP A 88 10.40 -0.43 11.12
CA ASP A 88 9.58 -0.90 10.00
C ASP A 88 9.43 0.18 8.91
N MET A 89 9.37 1.46 9.29
CA MET A 89 9.14 2.56 8.35
C MET A 89 10.23 2.71 7.29
N PRO A 90 11.54 2.68 7.60
CA PRO A 90 12.59 2.73 6.59
C PRO A 90 12.54 1.55 5.60
N GLU A 91 12.25 0.33 6.09
CA GLU A 91 12.12 -0.85 5.24
C GLU A 91 10.90 -0.71 4.32
N LEU A 92 9.75 -0.29 4.85
CA LEU A 92 8.53 -0.07 4.06
C LEU A 92 8.73 1.06 3.04
N ALA A 93 9.46 2.14 3.39
CA ALA A 93 9.80 3.21 2.47
C ALA A 93 10.68 2.71 1.31
N ALA A 94 11.70 1.89 1.61
CA ALA A 94 12.57 1.31 0.58
C ALA A 94 11.79 0.39 -0.37
N LEU A 95 10.92 -0.47 0.15
CA LEU A 95 10.05 -1.33 -0.65
C LEU A 95 9.09 -0.51 -1.52
N ARG A 96 8.49 0.55 -0.96
CA ARG A 96 7.62 1.47 -1.68
C ARG A 96 8.36 2.14 -2.82
N ALA A 97 9.53 2.73 -2.54
CA ALA A 97 10.36 3.38 -3.56
C ALA A 97 10.73 2.40 -4.68
N ALA A 98 11.13 1.17 -4.36
CA ALA A 98 11.49 0.17 -5.35
C ALA A 98 10.32 -0.18 -6.30
N ASP A 99 9.11 -0.35 -5.76
CA ASP A 99 7.91 -0.65 -6.55
C ASP A 99 7.48 0.53 -7.43
N GLU A 100 7.53 1.75 -6.89
CA GLU A 100 7.17 2.96 -7.60
C GLU A 100 8.20 3.33 -8.66
N ILE A 101 9.50 3.17 -8.40
CA ILE A 101 10.57 3.33 -9.40
C ILE A 101 10.39 2.35 -10.57
N LEU A 102 10.05 1.09 -10.28
CA LEU A 102 9.73 0.13 -11.34
C LEU A 102 8.52 0.60 -12.16
N ALA A 103 7.45 1.08 -11.49
CA ALA A 103 6.28 1.63 -12.18
C ALA A 103 6.66 2.81 -13.07
N ILE A 104 7.39 3.79 -12.56
CA ILE A 104 7.88 4.96 -13.30
C ILE A 104 8.62 4.56 -14.57
N ARG A 105 9.59 3.64 -14.47
CA ARG A 105 10.36 3.16 -15.62
C ARG A 105 9.45 2.58 -16.70
N ILE A 106 8.44 1.82 -16.32
CA ILE A 106 7.47 1.24 -17.23
C ILE A 106 6.63 2.34 -17.89
N LEU A 107 6.10 3.30 -17.11
CA LEU A 107 5.25 4.39 -17.61
C LEU A 107 6.02 5.31 -18.56
N VAL A 108 7.28 5.62 -18.25
CA VAL A 108 8.16 6.43 -19.12
C VAL A 108 8.43 5.69 -20.43
N GLN A 109 8.82 4.40 -20.36
CA GLN A 109 9.13 3.61 -21.54
C GLN A 109 7.92 3.42 -22.46
N ARG A 110 6.72 3.21 -21.88
CA ARG A 110 5.50 2.96 -22.64
C ARG A 110 4.78 4.25 -23.07
N LYS A 111 5.20 5.40 -22.58
CA LYS A 111 4.52 6.69 -22.74
C LYS A 111 3.03 6.59 -22.38
N THR A 112 2.78 5.94 -21.23
CA THR A 112 1.42 5.70 -20.73
C THR A 112 0.71 7.02 -20.47
N ASP A 113 -0.59 7.12 -20.76
CA ASP A 113 -1.41 8.28 -20.43
C ASP A 113 -1.42 8.53 -18.91
N LEU A 114 -1.03 9.72 -18.49
CA LEU A 114 -0.98 10.16 -17.11
C LEU A 114 -2.22 10.98 -16.67
N GLY A 115 -3.24 11.06 -17.51
CA GLY A 115 -4.49 11.74 -17.18
C GLY A 115 -5.11 11.32 -15.85
N PRO A 116 -5.13 10.02 -15.50
CA PRO A 116 -5.60 9.58 -14.18
C PRO A 116 -4.79 10.13 -13.00
N LEU A 117 -3.45 10.28 -13.13
CA LEU A 117 -2.62 10.91 -12.09
C LEU A 117 -2.90 12.42 -11.99
N ALA A 118 -3.05 13.09 -13.11
CA ALA A 118 -3.39 14.52 -13.14
C ALA A 118 -4.73 14.79 -12.44
N ALA A 119 -5.73 13.95 -12.64
CA ALA A 119 -7.02 14.07 -11.96
C ALA A 119 -6.90 13.94 -10.43
N VAL A 120 -6.01 13.07 -9.93
CA VAL A 120 -5.76 12.96 -8.48
C VAL A 120 -5.08 14.22 -7.95
N VAL A 121 -4.10 14.78 -8.65
CA VAL A 121 -3.42 16.03 -8.26
C VAL A 121 -4.40 17.21 -8.25
N ASP A 122 -5.30 17.29 -9.21
CA ASP A 122 -6.35 18.31 -9.23
C ASP A 122 -7.30 18.18 -8.02
N GLY A 123 -7.63 16.95 -7.65
CA GLY A 123 -8.38 16.65 -6.43
C GLY A 123 -7.63 17.11 -5.16
N MET A 124 -6.33 16.84 -5.07
CA MET A 124 -5.49 17.30 -3.94
C MET A 124 -5.49 18.82 -3.82
N ARG A 125 -5.35 19.52 -4.96
CA ARG A 125 -5.37 20.99 -5.00
C ARG A 125 -6.71 21.55 -4.50
N ALA A 126 -7.82 20.92 -4.90
CA ALA A 126 -9.15 21.32 -4.45
C ALA A 126 -9.34 21.05 -2.92
N ALA A 127 -8.89 19.91 -2.43
CA ALA A 127 -8.94 19.57 -1.00
C ALA A 127 -8.06 20.51 -0.17
N GLN A 128 -6.86 20.84 -0.66
CA GLN A 128 -5.93 21.76 0.03
C GLN A 128 -6.51 23.17 0.13
N ALA A 129 -7.17 23.66 -0.93
CA ALA A 129 -7.87 24.96 -0.91
C ALA A 129 -8.99 25.03 0.13
N ASN A 130 -9.58 23.89 0.50
CA ASN A 130 -10.63 23.75 1.52
C ASN A 130 -10.09 23.33 2.89
N SER A 131 -8.78 23.14 3.05
CA SER A 131 -8.13 22.60 4.28
C SER A 131 -8.71 21.23 4.69
N ASP A 132 -9.12 20.42 3.73
CA ASP A 132 -9.68 19.08 3.93
C ASP A 132 -8.55 18.05 4.03
N VAL A 133 -8.03 17.91 5.24
CA VAL A 133 -6.90 17.05 5.59
C VAL A 133 -7.18 15.58 5.30
N GLU A 134 -8.40 15.12 5.56
CA GLU A 134 -8.80 13.71 5.36
C GLU A 134 -8.78 13.37 3.88
N THR A 135 -9.38 14.22 3.05
CA THR A 135 -9.36 14.05 1.59
C THR A 135 -7.95 14.14 1.01
N ILE A 136 -7.08 15.05 1.51
CA ILE A 136 -5.68 15.14 1.08
C ILE A 136 -4.95 13.82 1.36
N SER A 137 -5.08 13.27 2.57
CA SER A 137 -4.44 12.00 2.94
C SER A 137 -4.94 10.81 2.10
N ALA A 138 -6.22 10.78 1.79
CA ALA A 138 -6.79 9.76 0.92
C ALA A 138 -6.28 9.85 -0.52
N LEU A 139 -6.12 11.07 -1.04
CA LEU A 139 -5.62 11.33 -2.39
C LEU A 139 -4.11 11.10 -2.51
N ASP A 140 -3.32 11.32 -1.45
CA ASP A 140 -1.90 10.92 -1.40
C ASP A 140 -1.77 9.39 -1.66
N ILE A 141 -2.51 8.59 -0.91
CA ILE A 141 -2.55 7.15 -1.09
C ILE A 141 -3.01 6.78 -2.52
N GLU A 142 -4.03 7.45 -3.03
CA GLU A 142 -4.59 7.18 -4.36
C GLU A 142 -3.62 7.57 -5.48
N PHE A 143 -2.83 8.63 -5.34
CA PHE A 143 -1.82 9.03 -6.31
C PHE A 143 -0.79 7.92 -6.54
N HIS A 144 -0.18 7.44 -5.48
CA HIS A 144 0.83 6.40 -5.54
C HIS A 144 0.25 5.06 -6.02
N MET A 145 -0.96 4.74 -5.59
CA MET A 145 -1.69 3.56 -6.07
C MET A 145 -2.04 3.65 -7.56
N THR A 146 -2.44 4.83 -8.04
CA THR A 146 -2.74 5.09 -9.44
C THR A 146 -1.48 4.96 -10.31
N LEU A 147 -0.33 5.46 -9.85
CA LEU A 147 0.95 5.27 -10.53
C LEU A 147 1.20 3.78 -10.82
N VAL A 148 1.06 2.94 -9.80
CA VAL A 148 1.30 1.50 -9.94
C VAL A 148 0.23 0.83 -10.80
N ARG A 149 -1.04 1.19 -10.68
CA ARG A 149 -2.15 0.65 -11.50
C ARG A 149 -1.95 0.94 -12.98
N LEU A 150 -1.42 2.10 -13.34
CA LEU A 150 -1.15 2.49 -14.73
C LEU A 150 -0.12 1.61 -15.42
N THR A 151 0.67 0.83 -14.67
CA THR A 151 1.57 -0.19 -15.28
C THR A 151 0.81 -1.32 -15.96
N GLY A 152 -0.43 -1.59 -15.55
CA GLY A 152 -1.21 -2.74 -16.00
C GLY A 152 -0.62 -4.10 -15.60
N LEU A 153 0.30 -4.15 -14.61
CA LEU A 153 0.93 -5.37 -14.14
C LEU A 153 0.22 -5.95 -12.91
N PRO A 154 -0.61 -7.00 -13.04
CA PRO A 154 -1.47 -7.45 -11.93
C PRO A 154 -0.69 -7.88 -10.67
N ARG A 155 0.50 -8.48 -10.85
CA ARG A 155 1.33 -8.94 -9.72
C ARG A 155 1.95 -7.77 -8.96
N LEU A 156 2.41 -6.74 -9.67
CA LEU A 156 2.94 -5.52 -9.06
C LEU A 156 1.83 -4.78 -8.29
N ILE A 157 0.67 -4.64 -8.91
CA ILE A 157 -0.51 -4.01 -8.30
C ILE A 157 -0.93 -4.73 -7.01
N SER A 158 -1.04 -6.07 -7.06
CA SER A 158 -1.42 -6.87 -5.89
C SER A 158 -0.40 -6.79 -4.76
N ARG A 159 0.90 -6.78 -5.09
CA ARG A 159 1.97 -6.63 -4.10
C ARG A 159 1.95 -5.24 -3.46
N TYR A 160 1.81 -4.21 -4.28
CA TYR A 160 1.77 -2.83 -3.81
C TYR A 160 0.53 -2.55 -2.94
N ASP A 161 -0.60 -3.18 -3.24
CA ASP A 161 -1.82 -3.09 -2.43
C ASP A 161 -1.59 -3.61 -0.99
N GLN A 162 -0.86 -4.72 -0.84
CA GLN A 162 -0.48 -5.26 0.47
C GLN A 162 0.52 -4.36 1.19
N LEU A 163 1.53 -3.87 0.48
CA LEU A 163 2.53 -2.94 1.02
C LEU A 163 1.88 -1.63 1.49
N ARG A 164 0.96 -1.07 0.72
CA ARG A 164 0.18 0.11 1.10
C ARG A 164 -0.55 -0.09 2.43
N ASP A 165 -1.14 -1.25 2.65
CA ASP A 165 -1.83 -1.56 3.89
C ASP A 165 -0.87 -1.62 5.08
N GLN A 166 0.32 -2.19 4.89
CA GLN A 166 1.37 -2.22 5.91
C GLN A 166 1.86 -0.81 6.24
N ILE A 167 2.09 0.04 5.22
CA ILE A 167 2.47 1.45 5.40
C ILE A 167 1.39 2.19 6.19
N ARG A 168 0.12 2.10 5.75
CA ARG A 168 -0.99 2.76 6.44
C ARG A 168 -1.10 2.30 7.89
N PHE A 169 -0.94 1.02 8.14
CA PHE A 169 -0.96 0.46 9.48
C PHE A 169 0.22 0.95 10.34
N ALA A 170 1.43 0.98 9.79
CA ALA A 170 2.61 1.48 10.48
C ALA A 170 2.48 2.97 10.83
N MET A 171 1.91 3.77 9.93
CA MET A 171 1.67 5.21 10.14
C MET A 171 0.71 5.50 11.31
N LEU A 172 -0.22 4.58 11.64
CA LEU A 172 -1.09 4.74 12.81
C LEU A 172 -0.32 4.77 14.14
N SER A 173 0.88 4.22 14.16
CA SER A 173 1.72 4.13 15.36
C SER A 173 2.67 5.32 15.54
N VAL A 174 2.70 6.27 14.59
CA VAL A 174 3.59 7.42 14.61
C VAL A 174 2.79 8.69 14.94
N GLU A 175 2.82 9.10 16.20
CA GLU A 175 2.02 10.21 16.74
C GLU A 175 2.21 11.57 16.05
N ASP A 176 3.33 11.81 15.36
CA ASP A 176 3.73 13.14 14.87
C ASP A 176 3.66 13.32 13.34
N LEU A 177 3.31 12.29 12.58
CA LEU A 177 3.29 12.33 11.10
C LEU A 177 2.10 13.14 10.54
N HIS A 178 0.96 13.14 11.23
CA HIS A 178 -0.26 13.79 10.73
C HIS A 178 -0.18 15.32 10.63
N GLY A 179 0.68 15.97 11.43
CA GLY A 179 0.78 17.44 11.45
C GLY A 179 1.79 18.04 10.46
N ARG A 180 2.83 17.30 10.09
CA ARG A 180 3.96 17.81 9.29
C ARG A 180 3.84 17.58 7.79
N VAL A 181 3.18 16.51 7.39
CA VAL A 181 3.18 16.04 5.99
C VAL A 181 2.13 16.73 5.13
N LEU A 182 1.16 17.43 5.72
CA LEU A 182 -0.03 17.91 5.02
C LEU A 182 0.11 19.31 4.41
N GLN A 183 1.17 20.05 4.75
CA GLN A 183 1.43 21.33 4.09
C GLN A 183 2.12 21.06 2.76
N ASP A 184 1.54 21.61 1.68
CA ASP A 184 2.07 21.57 0.32
C ASP A 184 1.99 20.21 -0.43
N GLN A 185 1.19 19.25 0.03
CA GLN A 185 1.03 17.95 -0.64
C GLN A 185 0.66 18.10 -2.12
N ALA A 186 -0.28 18.97 -2.45
CA ALA A 186 -0.68 19.20 -3.84
C ALA A 186 0.49 19.72 -4.70
N VAL A 187 1.33 20.61 -4.15
CA VAL A 187 2.51 21.17 -4.85
C VAL A 187 3.55 20.07 -5.09
N MET A 188 3.88 19.27 -4.06
CA MET A 188 4.85 18.19 -4.17
C MET A 188 4.42 17.14 -5.22
N HIS A 189 3.16 16.75 -5.22
CA HIS A 189 2.64 15.78 -6.19
C HIS A 189 2.53 16.36 -7.61
N GLU A 190 2.27 17.66 -7.76
CA GLU A 190 2.33 18.36 -9.04
C GLU A 190 3.76 18.39 -9.62
N GLU A 191 4.78 18.57 -8.76
CA GLU A 191 6.19 18.50 -9.14
C GLU A 191 6.55 17.09 -9.61
N LEU A 192 6.14 16.05 -8.88
CA LEU A 192 6.35 14.65 -9.28
C LEU A 192 5.70 14.34 -10.63
N LEU A 193 4.45 14.76 -10.83
CA LEU A 193 3.73 14.57 -12.09
C LEU A 193 4.43 15.30 -13.25
N THR A 194 4.85 16.54 -13.03
CA THR A 194 5.56 17.35 -14.02
C THR A 194 6.90 16.70 -14.39
N ALA A 195 7.65 16.21 -13.40
CA ALA A 195 8.90 15.49 -13.65
C ALA A 195 8.67 14.20 -14.44
N LEU A 196 7.59 13.47 -14.16
CA LEU A 196 7.22 12.26 -14.90
C LEU A 196 6.85 12.56 -16.36
N LEU A 197 6.09 13.62 -16.62
CA LEU A 197 5.76 14.08 -17.96
C LEU A 197 7.02 14.47 -18.75
N ASN A 198 7.93 15.21 -18.13
CA ASN A 198 9.22 15.60 -18.73
C ASN A 198 10.09 14.38 -19.05
N ALA A 199 10.11 13.38 -18.16
CA ALA A 199 10.83 12.13 -18.39
C ALA A 199 10.25 11.34 -19.57
N GLN A 200 8.93 11.32 -19.74
CA GLN A 200 8.29 10.68 -20.91
C GLN A 200 8.65 11.38 -22.23
N GLN A 201 8.79 12.71 -22.21
CA GLN A 201 9.16 13.48 -23.40
C GLN A 201 10.64 13.31 -23.76
N SER A 202 11.52 13.43 -22.77
CA SER A 202 12.98 13.41 -22.97
C SER A 202 13.59 12.00 -23.06
N GLY A 203 12.89 10.99 -22.53
CA GLY A 203 13.41 9.65 -22.32
C GLY A 203 14.43 9.53 -21.16
N ARG A 204 14.64 10.60 -20.39
CA ARG A 204 15.62 10.69 -19.28
C ARG A 204 14.88 10.72 -17.95
N ALA A 205 15.13 9.72 -17.11
CA ALA A 205 14.41 9.55 -15.85
C ALA A 205 15.29 9.72 -14.59
N ALA A 206 16.59 9.94 -14.70
CA ALA A 206 17.49 9.94 -13.54
C ALA A 206 17.08 10.97 -12.45
N ASP A 207 16.83 12.23 -12.83
CA ASP A 207 16.43 13.27 -11.89
C ASP A 207 15.04 13.01 -11.29
N LEU A 208 14.13 12.45 -12.09
CA LEU A 208 12.80 12.03 -11.62
C LEU A 208 12.92 10.93 -10.57
N LEU A 209 13.75 9.91 -10.80
CA LEU A 209 13.89 8.78 -9.87
C LEU A 209 14.43 9.24 -8.52
N ARG A 210 15.41 10.15 -8.53
CA ARG A 210 15.95 10.76 -7.30
C ARG A 210 14.89 11.58 -6.57
N LEU A 211 14.19 12.47 -7.27
CA LEU A 211 13.11 13.28 -6.69
C LEU A 211 12.01 12.39 -6.07
N TRP A 212 11.68 11.29 -6.74
CA TRP A 212 10.67 10.37 -6.26
C TRP A 212 11.11 9.62 -5.00
N GLU A 213 12.34 9.16 -4.98
CA GLU A 213 12.93 8.49 -3.83
C GLU A 213 12.98 9.43 -2.62
N GLU A 214 13.46 10.65 -2.80
CA GLU A 214 13.47 11.70 -1.78
C GLU A 214 12.05 11.95 -1.22
N HIS A 215 11.05 12.06 -2.10
CA HIS A 215 9.65 12.23 -1.70
C HIS A 215 9.15 11.06 -0.85
N VAL A 216 9.37 9.81 -1.27
CA VAL A 216 8.93 8.62 -0.53
C VAL A 216 9.57 8.55 0.86
N PHE A 217 10.89 8.74 0.94
CA PHE A 217 11.59 8.72 2.24
C PHE A 217 11.20 9.88 3.14
N PHE A 218 11.05 11.09 2.60
CA PHE A 218 10.61 12.25 3.35
C PHE A 218 9.19 12.06 3.92
N SER A 219 8.27 11.52 3.14
CA SER A 219 6.88 11.32 3.55
C SER A 219 6.71 10.23 4.61
N MET A 220 7.60 9.23 4.64
CA MET A 220 7.48 8.07 5.53
C MET A 220 8.46 8.07 6.71
N ASN A 221 9.62 8.72 6.57
CA ASN A 221 10.65 8.76 7.64
C ASN A 221 11.44 10.06 7.58
N PRO A 222 10.93 11.14 8.17
CA PRO A 222 11.62 12.44 8.16
C PRO A 222 12.91 12.48 8.99
N ALA A 223 13.27 11.42 9.71
CA ALA A 223 14.45 11.33 10.57
C ALA A 223 15.45 10.26 10.09
N ASP A 224 16.44 10.67 9.32
CA ASP A 224 17.84 10.19 9.33
C ASP A 224 18.25 8.84 8.70
N HIS A 225 17.41 8.01 8.12
CA HIS A 225 17.92 6.77 7.52
C HIS A 225 17.34 6.50 6.12
N ILE A 226 17.93 7.16 5.15
CA ILE A 226 17.74 6.81 3.74
C ILE A 226 18.56 5.54 3.47
N ILE A 227 17.90 4.47 3.00
CA ILE A 227 18.60 3.36 2.34
C ILE A 227 18.69 3.75 0.87
N PRO A 228 19.85 4.25 0.38
CA PRO A 228 19.94 4.71 -0.99
C PRO A 228 19.72 3.52 -1.94
N LEU A 229 18.83 3.68 -2.91
CA LEU A 229 18.61 2.70 -3.99
C LEU A 229 19.53 2.96 -5.19
N HIS A 230 20.29 4.03 -5.14
CA HIS A 230 21.30 4.38 -6.13
C HIS A 230 22.64 4.61 -5.44
N ASP A 231 23.68 3.94 -5.93
CA ASP A 231 25.05 4.34 -5.62
C ASP A 231 25.30 5.69 -6.30
N ASP A 232 25.49 6.75 -5.51
CA ASP A 232 26.14 7.99 -5.97
C ASP A 232 27.61 7.67 -6.24
N ASP A 233 27.90 6.96 -7.33
CA ASP A 233 29.28 6.81 -7.81
C ASP A 233 29.59 7.99 -8.75
N PRO A 234 30.37 8.98 -8.30
CA PRO A 234 30.79 10.10 -9.12
C PRO A 234 31.97 9.63 -9.96
N THR A 235 31.72 8.98 -11.10
CA THR A 235 32.73 8.80 -12.15
C THR A 235 32.37 9.56 -13.41
#